data_296e4cc122a436018f71122f8f96e218
#
_entry.id   296e4cc122a436018f71122f8f96e218
#
_cell.length_a   1.000
_cell.length_b   1.000
_cell.length_c   1.000
_cell.angle_alpha   90.00
_cell.angle_beta   90.00
_cell.angle_gamma   90.00
#
_symmetry.space_group_name_H-M   'P 1'
#
loop_
_entity.id
_entity.type
_entity.pdbx_description
1 polymer ?
#
loop_
_entity_poly.entity_id
_entity_poly.type
_entity_poly.pdbx_seq_one_letter_code
_entity_poly.pdbx_strand_id
1 'polypeptide(L)'
;PKATVPDLMQYIQGPDYPTDAEIISPAHELQAMYETGRGSIKMRGLYQLEDGDIIITALPHQTSGAKVLEQIAAQMNAKKLPMVSDLRDESDHENPTRIVIVPRSNRIDVEQLMAHLFATTDLEKSYRVNLNILGLDQRPRVKNLVEVLSEWLVFRRDTVRRRLQFRLDKVLDRLHVLEGLLIAFLNIDEVIKIIRENDQPKPVLMSHFGISERQAEAILELKLRHLAKLEEMKIRGEQAELEKERDYLEGILGSEKS
;
A
#
# COMPACT_ATOMS: atom_id res chain seq x y z
N PRO A 1 -0.19 -3.82 -23.07
CA PRO A 1 0.89 -2.84 -23.11
C PRO A 1 2.09 -3.41 -23.86
N LYS A 2 2.79 -2.53 -24.62
CA LYS A 2 3.96 -2.93 -25.43
C LYS A 2 5.28 -2.49 -24.76
N ALA A 3 5.25 -2.14 -23.46
CA ALA A 3 6.41 -1.69 -22.73
C ALA A 3 7.45 -2.80 -22.60
N THR A 4 8.70 -2.48 -22.83
CA THR A 4 9.85 -3.36 -22.61
C THR A 4 10.46 -3.13 -21.22
N VAL A 5 11.38 -4.00 -20.76
CA VAL A 5 12.08 -3.78 -19.49
C VAL A 5 12.84 -2.46 -19.48
N PRO A 6 13.60 -2.07 -20.53
CA PRO A 6 14.24 -0.75 -20.58
C PRO A 6 13.28 0.43 -20.47
N ASP A 7 12.08 0.33 -21.07
CA ASP A 7 11.06 1.39 -20.93
C ASP A 7 10.58 1.52 -19.48
N LEU A 8 10.39 0.40 -18.80
CA LEU A 8 9.98 0.36 -17.40
C LEU A 8 11.08 0.87 -16.45
N MET A 9 12.34 0.61 -16.76
CA MET A 9 13.49 1.06 -15.96
C MET A 9 13.70 2.57 -15.96
N GLN A 10 13.06 3.32 -16.87
CA GLN A 10 13.01 4.79 -16.78
C GLN A 10 12.25 5.25 -15.51
N TYR A 11 11.37 4.41 -14.97
CA TYR A 11 10.54 4.69 -13.78
C TYR A 11 10.91 3.81 -12.59
N ILE A 12 11.34 2.57 -12.84
CA ILE A 12 11.71 1.57 -11.83
C ILE A 12 13.19 1.25 -12.03
N GLN A 13 14.06 2.11 -11.53
CA GLN A 13 15.51 1.98 -11.72
C GLN A 13 16.11 0.77 -11.00
N GLY A 14 15.54 0.40 -9.86
CA GLY A 14 15.94 -0.76 -9.05
C GLY A 14 14.85 -1.13 -8.07
N PRO A 15 14.97 -2.26 -7.36
CA PRO A 15 14.02 -2.64 -6.31
C PRO A 15 14.21 -1.77 -5.07
N ASP A 16 13.11 -1.48 -4.38
CA ASP A 16 13.13 -0.78 -3.10
C ASP A 16 13.43 -1.74 -1.95
N TYR A 17 14.29 -1.28 -1.03
CA TYR A 17 14.56 -1.94 0.23
C TYR A 17 14.22 -1.00 1.40
N PRO A 18 13.81 -1.53 2.56
CA PRO A 18 13.47 -0.71 3.72
C PRO A 18 14.74 -0.23 4.47
N THR A 19 15.64 0.42 3.76
CA THR A 19 16.89 0.98 4.26
C THR A 19 17.36 2.09 3.32
N ASP A 20 18.08 3.06 3.85
CA ASP A 20 18.67 4.16 3.06
C ASP A 20 19.99 3.78 2.37
N ALA A 21 20.41 2.52 2.45
CA ALA A 21 21.61 2.04 1.78
C ALA A 21 21.51 2.09 0.25
N GLU A 22 22.62 2.22 -0.42
CA GLU A 22 22.71 2.42 -1.85
C GLU A 22 22.84 1.10 -2.61
N ILE A 23 22.13 0.93 -3.72
CA ILE A 23 22.33 -0.16 -4.68
C ILE A 23 23.43 0.27 -5.65
N ILE A 24 24.56 -0.45 -5.61
CA ILE A 24 25.74 -0.17 -6.43
C ILE A 24 25.88 -1.10 -7.63
N SER A 25 24.92 -1.99 -7.85
CA SER A 25 24.90 -2.84 -9.06
C SER A 25 24.79 -2.00 -10.32
N PRO A 26 25.58 -2.29 -11.37
CA PRO A 26 25.47 -1.58 -12.65
C PRO A 26 24.08 -1.74 -13.28
N ALA A 27 23.63 -0.72 -14.01
CA ALA A 27 22.31 -0.70 -14.64
C ALA A 27 22.05 -1.92 -15.56
N HIS A 28 23.06 -2.41 -16.26
CA HIS A 28 22.93 -3.58 -17.14
C HIS A 28 22.68 -4.88 -16.36
N GLU A 29 23.22 -5.02 -15.13
CA GLU A 29 22.95 -6.17 -14.26
C GLU A 29 21.53 -6.11 -13.71
N LEU A 30 21.04 -4.92 -13.31
CA LEU A 30 19.66 -4.69 -12.91
C LEU A 30 18.68 -4.98 -14.04
N GLN A 31 19.02 -4.54 -15.27
CA GLN A 31 18.22 -4.85 -16.45
C GLN A 31 18.14 -6.36 -16.69
N ALA A 32 19.26 -7.07 -16.70
CA ALA A 32 19.29 -8.51 -16.88
C ALA A 32 18.49 -9.25 -15.79
N MET A 33 18.56 -8.77 -14.55
CA MET A 33 17.75 -9.28 -13.44
C MET A 33 16.25 -9.10 -13.69
N TYR A 34 15.82 -7.93 -14.15
CA TYR A 34 14.41 -7.66 -14.49
C TYR A 34 13.93 -8.41 -15.73
N GLU A 35 14.79 -8.67 -16.71
CA GLU A 35 14.47 -9.44 -17.91
C GLU A 35 14.32 -10.94 -17.62
N THR A 36 15.09 -11.47 -16.68
CA THR A 36 15.10 -12.90 -16.37
C THR A 36 14.33 -13.27 -15.12
N GLY A 37 14.02 -12.30 -14.27
CA GLY A 37 13.45 -12.52 -12.92
C GLY A 37 14.46 -13.13 -11.93
N ARG A 38 15.75 -13.18 -12.28
CA ARG A 38 16.83 -13.74 -11.45
C ARG A 38 18.08 -12.86 -11.56
N GLY A 39 18.78 -12.72 -10.45
CA GLY A 39 20.03 -11.95 -10.45
C GLY A 39 20.61 -11.80 -9.07
N SER A 40 21.51 -10.85 -8.95
CA SER A 40 22.13 -10.45 -7.69
C SER A 40 22.19 -8.94 -7.63
N ILE A 41 21.93 -8.39 -6.47
CA ILE A 41 22.03 -6.94 -6.19
C ILE A 41 23.13 -6.75 -5.18
N LYS A 42 23.98 -5.77 -5.42
CA LYS A 42 25.00 -5.35 -4.49
C LYS A 42 24.55 -4.06 -3.81
N MET A 43 24.51 -4.07 -2.49
CA MET A 43 24.07 -2.94 -1.67
C MET A 43 25.20 -2.52 -0.74
N ARG A 44 25.37 -1.22 -0.56
CA ARG A 44 26.42 -0.60 0.23
C ARG A 44 25.81 0.37 1.24
N GLY A 45 26.32 0.34 2.48
CA GLY A 45 25.99 1.32 3.50
C GLY A 45 26.47 2.71 3.14
N LEU A 46 25.81 3.73 3.68
CA LEU A 46 26.19 5.13 3.52
C LEU A 46 27.03 5.60 4.69
N TYR A 47 27.93 6.51 4.42
CA TYR A 47 28.73 7.18 5.43
C TYR A 47 28.91 8.66 5.12
N GLN A 48 29.19 9.44 6.14
CA GLN A 48 29.54 10.86 6.06
C GLN A 48 30.70 11.16 7.00
N LEU A 49 31.34 12.32 6.78
CA LEU A 49 32.43 12.79 7.64
C LEU A 49 31.92 13.89 8.54
N GLU A 50 32.13 13.75 9.86
CA GLU A 50 31.80 14.76 10.87
C GLU A 50 33.05 14.98 11.76
N ASP A 51 33.56 16.18 11.79
CA ASP A 51 34.72 16.59 12.64
C ASP A 51 35.94 15.68 12.50
N GLY A 52 36.10 15.01 11.38
CA GLY A 52 37.19 14.06 11.11
C GLY A 52 36.86 12.60 11.44
N ASP A 53 35.73 12.31 12.06
CA ASP A 53 35.21 10.96 12.27
C ASP A 53 34.39 10.48 11.07
N ILE A 54 34.36 9.18 10.86
CA ILE A 54 33.54 8.53 9.82
C ILE A 54 32.27 8.01 10.48
N ILE A 55 31.14 8.53 10.07
CA ILE A 55 29.82 8.17 10.60
C ILE A 55 29.07 7.33 9.58
N ILE A 56 28.80 6.06 9.92
CA ILE A 56 27.92 5.21 9.12
C ILE A 56 26.47 5.59 9.45
N THR A 57 25.73 6.00 8.43
CA THR A 57 24.34 6.50 8.56
C THR A 57 23.29 5.54 8.04
N ALA A 58 23.69 4.57 7.20
CA ALA A 58 22.80 3.52 6.70
C ALA A 58 23.53 2.20 6.51
N LEU A 59 22.80 1.11 6.74
CA LEU A 59 23.33 -0.24 6.59
C LEU A 59 22.56 -1.01 5.50
N PRO A 60 23.20 -1.97 4.82
CA PRO A 60 22.52 -2.86 3.90
C PRO A 60 21.37 -3.61 4.57
N HIS A 61 20.34 -3.96 3.79
CA HIS A 61 19.16 -4.67 4.28
C HIS A 61 19.55 -5.94 5.09
N GLN A 62 18.86 -6.16 6.21
CA GLN A 62 19.12 -7.28 7.15
C GLN A 62 20.57 -7.32 7.67
N THR A 63 21.19 -6.18 7.83
CA THR A 63 22.51 -6.05 8.48
C THR A 63 22.31 -5.27 9.78
N SER A 64 22.77 -5.81 10.91
CA SER A 64 22.71 -5.12 12.19
C SER A 64 23.99 -4.32 12.44
N GLY A 65 23.86 -3.15 13.10
CA GLY A 65 24.98 -2.33 13.53
C GLY A 65 25.95 -3.12 14.42
N ALA A 66 25.44 -3.89 15.37
CA ALA A 66 26.24 -4.73 16.26
C ALA A 66 27.14 -5.70 15.50
N LYS A 67 26.64 -6.32 14.43
CA LYS A 67 27.44 -7.25 13.61
C LYS A 67 28.56 -6.53 12.87
N VAL A 68 28.29 -5.35 12.32
CA VAL A 68 29.30 -4.52 11.64
C VAL A 68 30.35 -4.07 12.63
N LEU A 69 29.97 -3.61 13.81
CA LEU A 69 30.87 -3.25 14.90
C LEU A 69 31.79 -4.41 15.31
N GLU A 70 31.21 -5.61 15.49
CA GLU A 70 31.97 -6.82 15.82
C GLU A 70 33.01 -7.16 14.73
N GLN A 71 32.61 -7.06 13.44
CA GLN A 71 33.55 -7.35 12.33
C GLN A 71 34.69 -6.33 12.27
N ILE A 72 34.40 -5.04 12.51
CA ILE A 72 35.44 -4.00 12.53
C ILE A 72 36.33 -4.18 13.76
N ALA A 73 35.77 -4.39 14.96
CA ALA A 73 36.52 -4.62 16.20
C ALA A 73 37.43 -5.85 16.11
N ALA A 74 36.95 -6.93 15.49
CA ALA A 74 37.79 -8.13 15.25
C ALA A 74 39.02 -7.82 14.38
N GLN A 75 38.87 -6.97 13.36
CA GLN A 75 40.01 -6.54 12.54
C GLN A 75 40.97 -5.61 13.29
N MET A 76 40.45 -4.71 14.15
CA MET A 76 41.27 -3.86 15.01
C MET A 76 42.08 -4.70 15.98
N ASN A 77 41.46 -5.66 16.66
CA ASN A 77 42.11 -6.58 17.59
C ASN A 77 43.19 -7.44 16.87
N ALA A 78 42.94 -7.85 15.63
CA ALA A 78 43.91 -8.56 14.79
C ALA A 78 45.00 -7.64 14.21
N LYS A 79 45.03 -6.34 14.58
CA LYS A 79 45.95 -5.31 14.07
C LYS A 79 45.90 -5.10 12.55
N LYS A 80 44.80 -5.45 11.91
CA LYS A 80 44.58 -5.27 10.46
C LYS A 80 44.04 -3.86 10.11
N LEU A 81 43.58 -3.09 11.10
CA LEU A 81 43.10 -1.72 10.98
C LEU A 81 43.91 -0.75 11.89
N PRO A 82 45.22 -0.58 11.67
CA PRO A 82 46.03 0.30 12.51
C PRO A 82 45.67 1.78 12.39
N MET A 83 44.95 2.15 11.34
CA MET A 83 44.47 3.51 11.08
C MET A 83 43.21 3.88 11.86
N VAL A 84 42.53 2.94 12.49
CA VAL A 84 41.34 3.20 13.35
C VAL A 84 41.80 3.22 14.80
N SER A 85 41.39 4.27 15.55
CA SER A 85 41.72 4.42 16.97
C SER A 85 40.60 3.98 17.88
N ASP A 86 39.35 4.22 17.50
CA ASP A 86 38.17 3.92 18.33
C ASP A 86 36.96 3.61 17.45
N LEU A 87 35.96 2.91 18.02
CA LEU A 87 34.76 2.48 17.39
C LEU A 87 33.60 2.57 18.39
N ARG A 88 32.54 3.33 18.05
CA ARG A 88 31.41 3.56 18.95
C ARG A 88 30.09 3.33 18.26
N ASP A 89 29.09 2.88 19.01
CA ASP A 89 27.69 2.89 18.61
C ASP A 89 27.00 4.07 19.29
N GLU A 90 26.59 5.04 18.50
CA GLU A 90 25.85 6.23 18.93
C GLU A 90 24.42 6.22 18.38
N SER A 91 23.94 5.04 17.93
CA SER A 91 22.57 4.90 17.42
C SER A 91 21.54 5.15 18.52
N ASP A 92 20.50 5.92 18.20
CA ASP A 92 19.38 6.25 19.08
C ASP A 92 18.06 6.27 18.31
N HIS A 93 16.98 6.77 18.90
CA HIS A 93 15.66 6.83 18.27
C HIS A 93 15.56 7.93 17.19
N GLU A 94 16.40 8.96 17.24
CA GLU A 94 16.47 10.01 16.22
C GLU A 94 17.39 9.59 15.08
N ASN A 95 18.47 8.88 15.40
CA ASN A 95 19.47 8.37 14.47
C ASN A 95 19.55 6.82 14.61
N PRO A 96 18.64 6.07 13.99
CA PRO A 96 18.59 4.62 14.16
C PRO A 96 19.85 3.86 13.72
N THR A 97 20.67 4.49 12.89
CA THR A 97 21.99 4.01 12.50
C THR A 97 22.98 5.15 12.61
N ARG A 98 23.83 5.10 13.64
CA ARG A 98 24.94 6.03 13.85
C ARG A 98 26.14 5.28 14.44
N ILE A 99 26.94 4.72 13.56
CA ILE A 99 28.18 4.04 13.96
C ILE A 99 29.35 4.95 13.67
N VAL A 100 30.10 5.28 14.71
CA VAL A 100 31.24 6.21 14.64
C VAL A 100 32.54 5.43 14.58
N ILE A 101 33.31 5.66 13.53
CA ILE A 101 34.66 5.13 13.35
C ILE A 101 35.63 6.30 13.48
N VAL A 102 36.49 6.28 14.51
CA VAL A 102 37.44 7.34 14.79
C VAL A 102 38.81 7.00 14.14
N PRO A 103 39.24 7.72 13.11
CA PRO A 103 40.56 7.56 12.54
C PRO A 103 41.64 7.99 13.54
N ARG A 104 42.82 7.33 13.49
CA ARG A 104 43.94 7.68 14.35
C ARG A 104 44.56 9.04 14.02
N SER A 105 44.38 9.53 12.83
CA SER A 105 44.92 10.79 12.32
C SER A 105 44.06 11.34 11.19
N ASN A 106 43.93 12.65 11.13
CA ASN A 106 43.22 13.34 10.02
C ASN A 106 43.93 13.25 8.66
N ARG A 107 45.11 12.56 8.60
CA ARG A 107 45.86 12.34 7.35
C ARG A 107 45.56 10.98 6.73
N ILE A 108 44.66 10.21 7.30
CA ILE A 108 44.28 8.89 6.80
C ILE A 108 43.43 9.07 5.51
N ASP A 109 43.73 8.25 4.51
CA ASP A 109 42.94 8.12 3.31
C ASP A 109 41.60 7.41 3.66
N VAL A 110 40.55 8.21 3.84
CA VAL A 110 39.22 7.71 4.22
C VAL A 110 38.62 6.83 3.12
N GLU A 111 38.83 7.17 1.85
CA GLU A 111 38.29 6.38 0.73
C GLU A 111 38.93 4.99 0.71
N GLN A 112 40.24 4.88 0.93
CA GLN A 112 40.96 3.60 1.01
C GLN A 112 40.49 2.78 2.24
N LEU A 113 40.30 3.43 3.39
CA LEU A 113 39.77 2.76 4.58
C LEU A 113 38.36 2.23 4.34
N MET A 114 37.45 3.05 3.79
CA MET A 114 36.10 2.63 3.49
C MET A 114 36.04 1.54 2.42
N ALA A 115 36.86 1.62 1.38
CA ALA A 115 36.95 0.56 0.38
C ALA A 115 37.38 -0.78 1.02
N HIS A 116 38.31 -0.76 1.98
CA HIS A 116 38.70 -1.95 2.74
C HIS A 116 37.53 -2.49 3.59
N LEU A 117 36.81 -1.60 4.31
CA LEU A 117 35.70 -2.01 5.14
C LEU A 117 34.52 -2.56 4.30
N PHE A 118 34.21 -1.97 3.16
CA PHE A 118 33.22 -2.50 2.22
C PHE A 118 33.58 -3.89 1.71
N ALA A 119 34.88 -4.15 1.45
CA ALA A 119 35.34 -5.44 0.97
C ALA A 119 35.39 -6.53 2.05
N THR A 120 35.47 -6.14 3.34
CA THR A 120 35.77 -7.08 4.44
C THR A 120 34.71 -7.18 5.51
N THR A 121 33.65 -6.40 5.42
CA THR A 121 32.55 -6.40 6.39
C THR A 121 31.16 -6.42 5.67
N ASP A 122 30.11 -6.57 6.44
CA ASP A 122 28.72 -6.50 5.93
C ASP A 122 28.27 -5.07 5.59
N LEU A 123 29.17 -4.07 5.57
CA LEU A 123 28.89 -2.72 5.04
C LEU A 123 28.61 -2.73 3.52
N GLU A 124 29.10 -3.74 2.82
CA GLU A 124 28.69 -4.05 1.45
C GLU A 124 28.27 -5.52 1.39
N LYS A 125 27.11 -5.78 0.79
CA LYS A 125 26.51 -7.11 0.78
C LYS A 125 25.80 -7.39 -0.54
N SER A 126 25.89 -8.63 -1.00
CA SER A 126 25.17 -9.08 -2.19
C SER A 126 23.91 -9.85 -1.79
N TYR A 127 22.80 -9.55 -2.47
CA TYR A 127 21.50 -10.19 -2.28
C TYR A 127 21.10 -10.93 -3.54
N ARG A 128 20.76 -12.19 -3.38
CA ARG A 128 20.22 -12.97 -4.48
C ARG A 128 18.76 -12.58 -4.71
N VAL A 129 18.43 -12.21 -5.94
CA VAL A 129 17.06 -11.92 -6.37
C VAL A 129 16.50 -13.10 -7.14
N ASN A 130 15.28 -13.50 -6.81
CA ASN A 130 14.52 -14.52 -7.51
C ASN A 130 13.05 -14.15 -7.43
N LEU A 131 12.49 -13.64 -8.54
CA LEU A 131 11.11 -13.23 -8.63
C LEU A 131 10.18 -14.43 -8.84
N ASN A 132 10.27 -15.41 -7.93
CA ASN A 132 9.37 -16.55 -7.89
C ASN A 132 8.05 -16.15 -7.25
N ILE A 133 7.05 -15.89 -8.06
CA ILE A 133 5.79 -15.23 -7.68
C ILE A 133 4.61 -16.11 -8.09
N LEU A 134 3.60 -16.21 -7.21
CA LEU A 134 2.30 -16.79 -7.54
C LEU A 134 1.58 -15.92 -8.56
N GLY A 135 1.26 -16.50 -9.71
CA GLY A 135 0.54 -15.82 -10.76
C GLY A 135 -0.98 -15.82 -10.56
N LEU A 136 -1.68 -15.27 -11.54
CA LEU A 136 -3.16 -15.32 -11.57
C LEU A 136 -3.68 -16.76 -11.63
N ASP A 137 -2.87 -17.67 -12.16
CA ASP A 137 -3.13 -19.12 -12.22
C ASP A 137 -2.84 -19.87 -10.92
N GLN A 138 -2.47 -19.17 -9.86
CA GLN A 138 -2.09 -19.70 -8.53
C GLN A 138 -0.87 -20.63 -8.57
N ARG A 139 -0.04 -20.57 -9.61
CA ARG A 139 1.17 -21.37 -9.74
C ARG A 139 2.42 -20.53 -9.51
N PRO A 140 3.37 -21.00 -8.68
CA PRO A 140 4.65 -20.33 -8.50
C PRO A 140 5.53 -20.52 -9.74
N ARG A 141 6.02 -19.42 -10.28
CA ARG A 141 7.04 -19.46 -11.35
C ARG A 141 7.89 -18.18 -11.29
N VAL A 142 9.09 -18.28 -11.82
CA VAL A 142 9.94 -17.09 -11.96
C VAL A 142 9.43 -16.26 -13.12
N LYS A 143 9.22 -14.97 -12.86
CA LYS A 143 8.66 -14.01 -13.81
C LYS A 143 9.59 -12.84 -14.00
N ASN A 144 9.61 -12.29 -15.20
CA ASN A 144 10.26 -11.02 -15.48
C ASN A 144 9.40 -9.83 -15.01
N LEU A 145 9.97 -8.63 -15.02
CA LEU A 145 9.27 -7.42 -14.54
C LEU A 145 8.00 -7.13 -15.36
N VAL A 146 8.02 -7.31 -16.66
CA VAL A 146 6.87 -7.07 -17.55
C VAL A 146 5.71 -8.03 -17.21
N GLU A 147 6.00 -9.31 -17.00
CA GLU A 147 5.01 -10.32 -16.61
C GLU A 147 4.40 -10.00 -15.24
N VAL A 148 5.24 -9.66 -14.24
CA VAL A 148 4.78 -9.27 -12.88
C VAL A 148 3.81 -8.10 -12.95
N LEU A 149 4.21 -7.02 -13.62
CA LEU A 149 3.39 -5.81 -13.72
C LEU A 149 2.12 -6.03 -14.56
N SER A 150 2.20 -6.82 -15.63
CA SER A 150 1.03 -7.13 -16.46
C SER A 150 -0.02 -7.92 -15.69
N GLU A 151 0.38 -8.96 -14.97
CA GLU A 151 -0.53 -9.74 -14.13
C GLU A 151 -1.06 -8.90 -12.95
N TRP A 152 -0.22 -8.06 -12.35
CA TRP A 152 -0.64 -7.17 -11.28
C TRP A 152 -1.71 -6.18 -11.77
N LEU A 153 -1.57 -5.61 -12.97
CA LEU A 153 -2.57 -4.70 -13.56
C LEU A 153 -3.92 -5.39 -13.74
N VAL A 154 -3.92 -6.64 -14.25
CA VAL A 154 -5.16 -7.43 -14.38
C VAL A 154 -5.79 -7.67 -13.01
N PHE A 155 -5.02 -8.17 -12.06
CA PHE A 155 -5.49 -8.40 -10.68
C PHE A 155 -6.02 -7.12 -10.02
N ARG A 156 -5.31 -6.01 -10.17
CA ARG A 156 -5.68 -4.73 -9.60
C ARG A 156 -6.98 -4.20 -10.18
N ARG A 157 -7.13 -4.25 -11.50
CA ARG A 157 -8.35 -3.84 -12.19
C ARG A 157 -9.56 -4.65 -11.70
N ASP A 158 -9.44 -5.95 -11.65
CA ASP A 158 -10.53 -6.82 -11.19
C ASP A 158 -10.88 -6.59 -9.71
N THR A 159 -9.88 -6.34 -8.88
CA THR A 159 -10.08 -6.00 -7.47
C THR A 159 -10.79 -4.66 -7.30
N VAL A 160 -10.39 -3.63 -8.06
CA VAL A 160 -11.04 -2.32 -8.04
C VAL A 160 -12.49 -2.45 -8.54
N ARG A 161 -12.72 -3.18 -9.64
CA ARG A 161 -14.06 -3.41 -10.19
C ARG A 161 -14.99 -4.06 -9.18
N ARG A 162 -14.54 -5.13 -8.50
CA ARG A 162 -15.33 -5.79 -7.42
C ARG A 162 -15.63 -4.84 -6.27
N ARG A 163 -14.68 -4.00 -5.86
CA ARG A 163 -14.89 -3.00 -4.81
C ARG A 163 -15.93 -1.94 -5.21
N LEU A 164 -15.85 -1.44 -6.45
CA LEU A 164 -16.82 -0.46 -6.95
C LEU A 164 -18.21 -1.07 -7.10
N GLN A 165 -18.31 -2.32 -7.58
CA GLN A 165 -19.59 -3.04 -7.67
C GLN A 165 -20.21 -3.21 -6.28
N PHE A 166 -19.45 -3.67 -5.30
CA PHE A 166 -19.94 -3.79 -3.92
C PHE A 166 -20.46 -2.45 -3.37
N ARG A 167 -19.76 -1.35 -3.67
CA ARG A 167 -20.22 -0.01 -3.26
C ARG A 167 -21.50 0.38 -3.97
N LEU A 168 -21.59 0.13 -5.28
CA LEU A 168 -22.81 0.38 -6.06
C LEU A 168 -24.00 -0.40 -5.50
N ASP A 169 -23.84 -1.68 -5.22
CA ASP A 169 -24.90 -2.53 -4.64
C ASP A 169 -25.42 -1.93 -3.31
N LYS A 170 -24.51 -1.43 -2.46
CA LYS A 170 -24.88 -0.74 -1.21
C LYS A 170 -25.65 0.56 -1.44
N VAL A 171 -25.24 1.35 -2.44
CA VAL A 171 -25.92 2.59 -2.82
C VAL A 171 -27.33 2.29 -3.34
N LEU A 172 -27.47 1.31 -4.24
CA LEU A 172 -28.77 0.90 -4.79
C LEU A 172 -29.70 0.36 -3.70
N ASP A 173 -29.16 -0.47 -2.81
CA ASP A 173 -29.89 -0.98 -1.65
C ASP A 173 -30.45 0.14 -0.76
N ARG A 174 -29.65 1.18 -0.53
CA ARG A 174 -30.04 2.31 0.30
C ARG A 174 -31.06 3.19 -0.42
N LEU A 175 -30.82 3.48 -1.71
CA LEU A 175 -31.77 4.23 -2.55
C LEU A 175 -33.15 3.56 -2.57
N HIS A 176 -33.19 2.24 -2.74
CA HIS A 176 -34.42 1.47 -2.73
C HIS A 176 -35.22 1.66 -1.42
N VAL A 177 -34.53 1.63 -0.27
CA VAL A 177 -35.19 1.90 1.02
C VAL A 177 -35.67 3.35 1.12
N LEU A 178 -34.86 4.33 0.71
CA LEU A 178 -35.23 5.74 0.75
C LEU A 178 -36.46 6.08 -0.13
N GLU A 179 -36.58 5.47 -1.31
CA GLU A 179 -37.74 5.57 -2.18
C GLU A 179 -39.02 5.12 -1.45
N GLY A 180 -38.98 3.98 -0.77
CA GLY A 180 -40.10 3.51 0.04
C GLY A 180 -40.45 4.45 1.18
N LEU A 181 -39.45 4.98 1.89
CA LEU A 181 -39.67 5.97 2.96
C LEU A 181 -40.29 7.26 2.44
N LEU A 182 -39.89 7.76 1.25
CA LEU A 182 -40.48 8.94 0.66
C LEU A 182 -41.95 8.73 0.27
N ILE A 183 -42.30 7.53 -0.24
CA ILE A 183 -43.72 7.18 -0.51
C ILE A 183 -44.52 7.26 0.79
N ALA A 184 -44.00 6.73 1.91
CA ALA A 184 -44.66 6.82 3.20
C ALA A 184 -44.79 8.24 3.71
N PHE A 185 -43.78 9.09 3.59
CA PHE A 185 -43.83 10.49 3.99
C PHE A 185 -44.87 11.30 3.20
N LEU A 186 -44.97 11.06 1.90
CA LEU A 186 -45.92 11.73 1.04
C LEU A 186 -47.38 11.30 1.30
N ASN A 187 -47.59 10.10 1.89
CA ASN A 187 -48.89 9.49 2.11
C ASN A 187 -49.07 9.07 3.58
N ILE A 188 -48.57 9.86 4.52
CA ILE A 188 -48.41 9.45 5.93
C ILE A 188 -49.76 9.12 6.57
N ASP A 189 -50.82 9.86 6.29
CA ASP A 189 -52.14 9.63 6.85
C ASP A 189 -52.72 8.28 6.42
N GLU A 190 -52.54 7.91 5.14
CA GLU A 190 -52.94 6.61 4.61
C GLU A 190 -52.14 5.47 5.18
N VAL A 191 -50.81 5.65 5.36
CA VAL A 191 -49.92 4.67 6.03
C VAL A 191 -50.39 4.43 7.47
N ILE A 192 -50.67 5.48 8.22
CA ILE A 192 -51.15 5.38 9.61
C ILE A 192 -52.50 4.66 9.66
N LYS A 193 -53.41 5.00 8.74
CA LYS A 193 -54.70 4.33 8.65
C LYS A 193 -54.56 2.84 8.39
N ILE A 194 -53.75 2.45 7.40
CA ILE A 194 -53.49 1.02 7.08
C ILE A 194 -52.93 0.30 8.31
N ILE A 195 -51.98 0.91 9.02
CA ILE A 195 -51.36 0.29 10.21
C ILE A 195 -52.38 0.10 11.35
N ARG A 196 -53.32 1.03 11.51
CA ARG A 196 -54.34 0.99 12.60
C ARG A 196 -55.50 0.06 12.31
N GLU A 197 -55.89 -0.09 11.06
CA GLU A 197 -57.07 -0.84 10.66
C GLU A 197 -56.82 -2.28 10.27
N ASN A 198 -55.56 -2.70 10.14
CA ASN A 198 -55.20 -4.05 9.70
C ASN A 198 -54.31 -4.79 10.72
N ASP A 199 -54.68 -6.03 11.01
CA ASP A 199 -53.85 -6.92 11.89
C ASP A 199 -52.52 -7.26 11.25
N GLN A 200 -52.42 -7.27 9.94
CA GLN A 200 -51.20 -7.53 9.16
C GLN A 200 -50.97 -6.37 8.17
N PRO A 201 -50.41 -5.25 8.61
CA PRO A 201 -50.28 -4.05 7.76
C PRO A 201 -49.24 -4.20 6.63
N LYS A 202 -48.22 -5.05 6.78
CA LYS A 202 -47.14 -5.21 5.80
C LYS A 202 -47.64 -5.62 4.40
N PRO A 203 -48.38 -6.73 4.21
CA PRO A 203 -48.94 -7.07 2.91
C PRO A 203 -49.85 -6.01 2.31
N VAL A 204 -50.62 -5.30 3.16
CA VAL A 204 -51.51 -4.24 2.72
C VAL A 204 -50.74 -3.04 2.21
N LEU A 205 -49.67 -2.61 2.91
CA LEU A 205 -48.79 -1.53 2.43
C LEU A 205 -48.13 -1.89 1.11
N MET A 206 -47.65 -3.13 0.98
CA MET A 206 -47.03 -3.62 -0.26
C MET A 206 -47.99 -3.55 -1.45
N SER A 207 -49.21 -4.03 -1.26
CA SER A 207 -50.22 -4.02 -2.35
C SER A 207 -50.77 -2.62 -2.65
N HIS A 208 -50.95 -1.79 -1.63
CA HIS A 208 -51.52 -0.46 -1.78
C HIS A 208 -50.59 0.54 -2.47
N PHE A 209 -49.30 0.56 -2.07
CA PHE A 209 -48.29 1.47 -2.58
C PHE A 209 -47.41 0.87 -3.69
N GLY A 210 -47.54 -0.42 -3.99
CA GLY A 210 -46.68 -1.12 -4.97
C GLY A 210 -45.22 -1.21 -4.52
N ILE A 211 -44.95 -1.27 -3.21
CA ILE A 211 -43.59 -1.28 -2.62
C ILE A 211 -43.16 -2.70 -2.32
N SER A 212 -41.88 -2.88 -2.24
CA SER A 212 -41.26 -4.16 -1.85
C SER A 212 -41.44 -4.47 -0.37
N GLU A 213 -41.26 -5.76 -0.01
CA GLU A 213 -41.27 -6.19 1.38
C GLU A 213 -40.26 -5.42 2.23
N ARG A 214 -39.05 -5.20 1.72
CA ARG A 214 -37.98 -4.48 2.40
C ARG A 214 -38.33 -2.99 2.62
N GLN A 215 -39.01 -2.37 1.67
CA GLN A 215 -39.53 -1.00 1.83
C GLN A 215 -40.68 -0.95 2.86
N ALA A 216 -41.56 -1.90 2.82
CA ALA A 216 -42.66 -1.97 3.80
C ALA A 216 -42.12 -2.22 5.22
N GLU A 217 -41.15 -3.07 5.41
CA GLU A 217 -40.46 -3.27 6.67
C GLU A 217 -39.84 -1.97 7.19
N ALA A 218 -39.09 -1.27 6.34
CA ALA A 218 -38.46 -0.01 6.71
C ALA A 218 -39.46 1.07 7.13
N ILE A 219 -40.68 1.09 6.52
CA ILE A 219 -41.78 1.98 6.90
C ILE A 219 -42.29 1.60 8.29
N LEU A 220 -42.52 0.32 8.55
CA LEU A 220 -43.07 -0.15 9.83
C LEU A 220 -42.07 0.05 11.01
N GLU A 221 -40.77 0.06 10.72
CA GLU A 221 -39.71 0.33 11.72
C GLU A 221 -39.48 1.83 11.97
N LEU A 222 -40.17 2.75 11.26
CA LEU A 222 -40.01 4.18 11.48
C LEU A 222 -40.42 4.58 12.91
N LYS A 223 -39.50 5.28 13.56
CA LYS A 223 -39.83 5.91 14.86
C LYS A 223 -40.69 7.15 14.62
N LEU A 224 -41.73 7.37 15.44
CA LEU A 224 -42.62 8.50 15.33
C LEU A 224 -41.92 9.87 15.22
N ARG A 225 -40.81 10.03 15.91
CA ARG A 225 -39.95 11.25 15.83
C ARG A 225 -39.42 11.54 14.43
N HIS A 226 -39.26 10.51 13.58
CA HIS A 226 -38.76 10.64 12.22
C HIS A 226 -39.81 11.10 11.21
N LEU A 227 -41.10 11.23 11.65
CA LEU A 227 -42.17 11.75 10.81
C LEU A 227 -42.18 13.28 10.73
N ALA A 228 -41.23 13.97 11.34
CA ALA A 228 -41.10 15.41 11.27
C ALA A 228 -40.67 15.86 9.87
N LYS A 229 -41.14 17.05 9.43
CA LYS A 229 -40.82 17.63 8.11
C LYS A 229 -39.34 17.77 7.82
N LEU A 230 -38.48 17.94 8.85
CA LEU A 230 -37.03 17.99 8.73
C LEU A 230 -36.45 16.68 8.30
N GLU A 231 -37.02 15.53 8.65
CA GLU A 231 -36.54 14.22 8.23
C GLU A 231 -36.81 13.95 6.75
N GLU A 232 -37.94 14.40 6.21
CA GLU A 232 -38.23 14.37 4.76
C GLU A 232 -37.12 15.08 3.97
N MET A 233 -36.76 16.29 4.40
CA MET A 233 -35.67 17.06 3.74
C MET A 233 -34.33 16.33 3.80
N LYS A 234 -34.01 15.66 4.91
CA LYS A 234 -32.79 14.85 5.05
C LYS A 234 -32.79 13.64 4.11
N ILE A 235 -33.93 12.94 4.03
CA ILE A 235 -34.09 11.78 3.14
C ILE A 235 -33.92 12.19 1.68
N ARG A 236 -34.52 13.30 1.26
CA ARG A 236 -34.35 13.85 -0.11
C ARG A 236 -32.90 14.27 -0.38
N GLY A 237 -32.23 14.87 0.61
CA GLY A 237 -30.81 15.22 0.52
C GLY A 237 -29.93 14.00 0.37
N GLU A 238 -30.13 12.99 1.21
CA GLU A 238 -29.39 11.71 1.14
C GLU A 238 -29.64 11.00 -0.21
N GLN A 239 -30.89 10.98 -0.68
CA GLN A 239 -31.25 10.42 -1.98
C GLN A 239 -30.48 11.09 -3.12
N ALA A 240 -30.48 12.42 -3.17
CA ALA A 240 -29.81 13.17 -4.23
C ALA A 240 -28.29 12.97 -4.23
N GLU A 241 -27.67 12.81 -3.07
CA GLU A 241 -26.23 12.48 -2.95
C GLU A 241 -25.94 11.06 -3.44
N LEU A 242 -26.73 10.08 -3.02
CA LEU A 242 -26.57 8.70 -3.43
C LEU A 242 -26.87 8.49 -4.94
N GLU A 243 -27.79 9.22 -5.52
CA GLU A 243 -28.04 9.21 -6.97
C GLU A 243 -26.82 9.69 -7.75
N LYS A 244 -26.17 10.75 -7.30
CA LYS A 244 -24.91 11.21 -7.89
C LYS A 244 -23.79 10.18 -7.76
N GLU A 245 -23.69 9.54 -6.59
CA GLU A 245 -22.71 8.48 -6.37
C GLU A 245 -23.00 7.26 -7.25
N ARG A 246 -24.26 6.85 -7.38
CA ARG A 246 -24.67 5.78 -8.31
C ARG A 246 -24.23 6.08 -9.73
N ASP A 247 -24.59 7.25 -10.24
CA ASP A 247 -24.30 7.64 -11.63
C ASP A 247 -22.79 7.68 -11.89
N TYR A 248 -22.01 8.13 -10.91
CA TYR A 248 -20.55 8.10 -10.97
C TYR A 248 -19.99 6.66 -11.02
N LEU A 249 -20.47 5.78 -10.14
CA LEU A 249 -20.03 4.38 -10.07
C LEU A 249 -20.43 3.59 -11.33
N GLU A 250 -21.65 3.77 -11.82
CA GLU A 250 -22.13 3.16 -13.06
C GLU A 250 -21.33 3.65 -14.27
N GLY A 251 -20.99 4.94 -14.32
CA GLY A 251 -20.15 5.52 -15.35
C GLY A 251 -18.75 4.87 -15.40
N ILE A 252 -18.12 4.66 -14.25
CA ILE A 252 -16.80 4.00 -14.17
C ILE A 252 -16.92 2.51 -14.56
N LEU A 253 -17.89 1.80 -13.99
CA LEU A 253 -18.07 0.36 -14.25
C LEU A 253 -18.46 0.05 -15.69
N GLY A 254 -19.17 0.97 -16.36
CA GLY A 254 -19.55 0.89 -17.76
C GLY A 254 -18.45 1.31 -18.75
N SER A 255 -17.36 1.95 -18.28
CA SER A 255 -16.25 2.38 -19.12
C SER A 255 -15.20 1.30 -19.25
N GLU A 256 -14.89 0.86 -20.49
CA GLU A 256 -13.77 -0.06 -20.75
C GLU A 256 -12.39 0.57 -20.53
N LYS A 257 -12.30 1.90 -20.39
CA LYS A 257 -11.06 2.68 -20.22
C LYS A 257 -10.77 3.04 -18.77
N SER A 258 -11.63 2.70 -17.86
CA SER A 258 -11.47 2.99 -16.42
C SER A 258 -10.57 1.99 -15.72
#